data_622bedb030b8a2046120de86268f3010
#
_entry.id   622bedb030b8a2046120de86268f3010
#
_cell.length_a   1.000
_cell.length_b   1.000
_cell.length_c   1.000
_cell.angle_alpha   90.00
_cell.angle_beta   90.00
_cell.angle_gamma   90.00
#
_symmetry.space_group_name_H-M   'P 1'
#
loop_
_entity.id
_entity.type
_entity.pdbx_description
1 polymer ?
#
loop_
_entity_poly.entity_id
_entity_poly.type
_entity_poly.pdbx_seq_one_letter_code
_entity_poly.pdbx_strand_id
1 'polypeptide(L)'
;MKEILNKQAAINFDELIEVLRRLRAPDGCPWDREQTSESLVPYLLEETYEIIEAIEDGDIKTLKEELGDLTLHILFQAELAREAGQFEIADSIKHISEKLIRRHPHVFDAQNGNQDSDLNMSWEKAKQKEKKRENLLDGVPKKLPALNRARRIQEKAANV
;
A
#
# COMPACT_ATOMS: atom_id res chain seq x y z
N MET A 1 5.44 15.13 18.53
CA MET A 1 4.47 15.19 17.44
C MET A 1 3.34 14.23 17.81
N LYS A 2 2.40 14.71 18.63
CA LYS A 2 1.34 13.85 19.23
C LYS A 2 -0.07 14.41 19.01
N GLU A 3 -0.24 15.41 18.21
CA GLU A 3 -1.57 15.79 17.77
C GLU A 3 -1.90 15.02 16.51
N ILE A 4 -2.97 14.27 16.59
CA ILE A 4 -3.56 13.59 15.43
C ILE A 4 -3.92 14.71 14.46
N LEU A 5 -3.10 14.89 13.43
CA LEU A 5 -3.21 15.97 12.46
C LEU A 5 -4.55 15.98 11.72
N ASN A 6 -5.30 14.88 11.78
CA ASN A 6 -6.61 14.79 11.16
C ASN A 6 -7.52 13.76 11.88
N LYS A 7 -8.11 14.19 13.00
CA LYS A 7 -9.10 13.37 13.71
C LYS A 7 -10.27 12.94 12.80
N GLN A 8 -10.68 13.82 11.88
CA GLN A 8 -11.77 13.52 10.96
C GLN A 8 -11.41 12.38 9.99
N ALA A 9 -10.17 12.33 9.49
CA ALA A 9 -9.74 11.23 8.62
C ALA A 9 -9.74 9.89 9.38
N ALA A 10 -9.36 9.88 10.65
CA ALA A 10 -9.42 8.66 11.46
C ALA A 10 -10.88 8.20 11.67
N ILE A 11 -11.78 9.12 11.97
CA ILE A 11 -13.22 8.83 12.10
C ILE A 11 -13.78 8.26 10.79
N ASN A 12 -13.55 8.95 9.68
CA ASN A 12 -14.05 8.51 8.37
C ASN A 12 -13.48 7.14 7.97
N PHE A 13 -12.24 6.86 8.36
CA PHE A 13 -11.61 5.57 8.10
C PHE A 13 -12.28 4.44 8.91
N ASP A 14 -12.55 4.66 10.18
CA ASP A 14 -13.28 3.72 11.03
C ASP A 14 -14.71 3.52 10.53
N GLU A 15 -15.40 4.59 10.12
CA GLU A 15 -16.74 4.51 9.54
C GLU A 15 -16.75 3.68 8.25
N LEU A 16 -15.75 3.82 7.38
CA LEU A 16 -15.65 3.02 6.14
C LEU A 16 -15.44 1.54 6.46
N ILE A 17 -14.64 1.21 7.47
CA ILE A 17 -14.47 -0.18 7.93
C ILE A 17 -15.82 -0.75 8.40
N GLU A 18 -16.57 0.00 9.19
CA GLU A 18 -17.87 -0.45 9.69
C GLU A 18 -18.91 -0.61 8.56
N VAL A 19 -18.91 0.30 7.57
CA VAL A 19 -19.73 0.17 6.36
C VAL A 19 -19.40 -1.13 5.63
N LEU A 20 -18.13 -1.43 5.39
CA LEU A 20 -17.71 -2.64 4.71
C LEU A 20 -18.11 -3.91 5.50
N ARG A 21 -17.91 -3.91 6.81
CA ARG A 21 -18.35 -5.01 7.70
C ARG A 21 -19.84 -5.23 7.64
N ARG A 22 -20.61 -4.14 7.58
CA ARG A 22 -22.08 -4.22 7.47
C ARG A 22 -22.50 -4.78 6.12
N LEU A 23 -21.83 -4.41 5.03
CA LEU A 23 -22.09 -4.97 3.70
C LEU A 23 -21.79 -6.48 3.65
N ARG A 24 -20.76 -6.94 4.34
CA ARG A 24 -20.39 -8.36 4.39
C ARG A 24 -21.10 -9.18 5.48
N ALA A 25 -21.90 -8.55 6.34
CA ALA A 25 -22.66 -9.25 7.37
C ALA A 25 -23.66 -10.27 6.76
N PRO A 26 -24.12 -11.30 7.50
CA PRO A 26 -25.04 -12.33 6.98
C PRO A 26 -26.30 -11.79 6.33
N ASP A 27 -26.77 -10.63 6.79
CA ASP A 27 -27.93 -9.90 6.29
C ASP A 27 -27.53 -8.67 5.45
N GLY A 28 -26.27 -8.58 5.03
CA GLY A 28 -25.71 -7.52 4.21
C GLY A 28 -25.92 -7.73 2.71
N CYS A 29 -25.04 -7.16 1.89
CA CYS A 29 -25.11 -7.25 0.44
C CYS A 29 -24.63 -8.63 -0.05
N PRO A 30 -25.43 -9.38 -0.82
CA PRO A 30 -25.03 -10.68 -1.35
C PRO A 30 -23.76 -10.62 -2.20
N TRP A 31 -23.63 -9.57 -3.05
CA TRP A 31 -22.46 -9.41 -3.91
C TRP A 31 -21.17 -9.23 -3.10
N ASP A 32 -21.18 -8.33 -2.09
CA ASP A 32 -20.00 -8.10 -1.24
C ASP A 32 -19.60 -9.35 -0.45
N ARG A 33 -20.58 -10.13 -0.02
CA ARG A 33 -20.35 -11.37 0.74
C ARG A 33 -19.71 -12.48 -0.09
N GLU A 34 -20.00 -12.55 -1.38
CA GLU A 34 -19.46 -13.53 -2.30
C GLU A 34 -18.03 -13.22 -2.76
N GLN A 35 -17.55 -11.99 -2.51
CA GLN A 35 -16.22 -11.60 -2.97
C GLN A 35 -15.12 -12.37 -2.23
N THR A 36 -14.08 -12.73 -2.99
CA THR A 36 -12.82 -13.29 -2.52
C THR A 36 -11.66 -12.36 -2.85
N SER A 37 -10.50 -12.61 -2.24
CA SER A 37 -9.29 -11.85 -2.58
C SER A 37 -8.97 -11.87 -4.07
N GLU A 38 -9.19 -13.02 -4.71
CA GLU A 38 -8.92 -13.22 -6.14
C GLU A 38 -9.94 -12.50 -7.01
N SER A 39 -11.25 -12.53 -6.65
CA SER A 39 -12.30 -11.90 -7.44
C SER A 39 -12.16 -10.38 -7.48
N LEU A 40 -11.54 -9.78 -6.47
CA LEU A 40 -11.31 -8.34 -6.36
C LEU A 40 -10.04 -7.84 -7.07
N VAL A 41 -9.16 -8.74 -7.55
CA VAL A 41 -7.92 -8.32 -8.24
C VAL A 41 -8.17 -7.49 -9.49
N PRO A 42 -9.14 -7.82 -10.38
CA PRO A 42 -9.42 -6.98 -11.55
C PRO A 42 -9.80 -5.54 -11.17
N TYR A 43 -10.69 -5.36 -10.22
CA TYR A 43 -11.14 -4.04 -9.76
C TYR A 43 -9.98 -3.24 -9.14
N LEU A 44 -9.16 -3.86 -8.27
CA LEU A 44 -7.97 -3.20 -7.71
C LEU A 44 -7.02 -2.67 -8.79
N LEU A 45 -6.89 -3.38 -9.92
CA LEU A 45 -6.09 -2.93 -11.05
C LEU A 45 -6.77 -1.78 -11.80
N GLU A 46 -8.09 -1.83 -11.97
CA GLU A 46 -8.89 -0.80 -12.61
C GLU A 46 -8.74 0.53 -11.87
N GLU A 47 -9.05 0.59 -10.58
CA GLU A 47 -8.86 1.78 -9.74
C GLU A 47 -7.42 2.32 -9.78
N THR A 48 -6.44 1.41 -9.85
CA THR A 48 -5.03 1.83 -9.97
C THR A 48 -4.76 2.55 -11.28
N TYR A 49 -5.36 2.14 -12.39
CA TYR A 49 -5.21 2.80 -13.68
C TYR A 49 -6.00 4.09 -13.76
N GLU A 50 -7.19 4.17 -13.17
CA GLU A 50 -8.01 5.38 -13.09
C GLU A 50 -7.31 6.47 -12.27
N ILE A 51 -6.62 6.11 -11.18
CA ILE A 51 -5.73 7.03 -10.46
C ILE A 51 -4.61 7.54 -11.36
N ILE A 52 -3.98 6.68 -12.17
CA ILE A 52 -2.90 7.09 -13.07
C ILE A 52 -3.42 8.07 -14.11
N GLU A 53 -4.56 7.80 -14.75
CA GLU A 53 -5.21 8.68 -15.72
C GLU A 53 -5.57 10.02 -15.08
N ALA A 54 -6.19 10.03 -13.91
CA ALA A 54 -6.54 11.25 -13.19
C ALA A 54 -5.30 12.11 -12.85
N ILE A 55 -4.17 11.48 -12.52
CA ILE A 55 -2.89 12.19 -12.29
C ILE A 55 -2.35 12.77 -13.60
N GLU A 56 -2.35 12.00 -14.68
CA GLU A 56 -1.83 12.44 -15.99
C GLU A 56 -2.67 13.58 -16.58
N ASP A 57 -3.99 13.54 -16.40
CA ASP A 57 -4.94 14.57 -16.85
C ASP A 57 -5.01 15.79 -15.91
N GLY A 58 -4.46 15.69 -14.70
CA GLY A 58 -4.57 16.73 -13.67
C GLY A 58 -5.98 16.88 -13.11
N ASP A 59 -6.83 15.86 -13.24
CA ASP A 59 -8.20 15.87 -12.72
C ASP A 59 -8.24 15.52 -11.22
N ILE A 60 -8.18 16.58 -10.40
CA ILE A 60 -8.20 16.45 -8.95
C ILE A 60 -9.53 15.88 -8.42
N LYS A 61 -10.63 16.09 -9.13
CA LYS A 61 -11.93 15.58 -8.70
C LYS A 61 -11.97 14.06 -8.84
N THR A 62 -11.63 13.57 -10.01
CA THR A 62 -11.51 12.12 -10.28
C THR A 62 -10.45 11.49 -9.38
N LEU A 63 -9.25 12.08 -9.25
CA LEU A 63 -8.21 11.58 -8.36
C LEU A 63 -8.69 11.37 -6.92
N LYS A 64 -9.52 12.29 -6.40
CA LYS A 64 -10.09 12.14 -5.05
C LYS A 64 -11.04 10.94 -4.95
N GLU A 65 -11.86 10.71 -5.99
CA GLU A 65 -12.81 9.61 -6.09
C GLU A 65 -12.05 8.28 -6.11
N GLU A 66 -11.14 8.11 -7.05
CA GLU A 66 -10.37 6.86 -7.25
C GLU A 66 -9.46 6.51 -6.06
N LEU A 67 -8.93 7.50 -5.34
CA LEU A 67 -8.24 7.25 -4.08
C LEU A 67 -9.16 6.67 -3.00
N GLY A 68 -10.44 7.03 -3.01
CA GLY A 68 -11.47 6.44 -2.15
C GLY A 68 -11.72 4.98 -2.51
N ASP A 69 -11.89 4.69 -3.79
CA ASP A 69 -12.16 3.36 -4.30
C ASP A 69 -10.97 2.42 -4.12
N LEU A 70 -9.75 2.88 -4.37
CA LEU A 70 -8.55 2.12 -4.02
C LEU A 70 -8.47 1.84 -2.50
N THR A 71 -8.86 2.80 -1.65
CA THR A 71 -8.90 2.61 -0.20
C THR A 71 -9.92 1.54 0.18
N LEU A 72 -11.10 1.52 -0.44
CA LEU A 72 -12.09 0.46 -0.25
C LEU A 72 -11.49 -0.91 -0.57
N HIS A 73 -10.79 -1.07 -1.70
CA HIS A 73 -10.18 -2.34 -2.09
C HIS A 73 -9.09 -2.79 -1.09
N ILE A 74 -8.30 -1.85 -0.54
CA ILE A 74 -7.31 -2.16 0.51
C ILE A 74 -8.02 -2.68 1.76
N LEU A 75 -9.09 -2.01 2.20
CA LEU A 75 -9.86 -2.42 3.36
C LEU A 75 -10.57 -3.75 3.13
N PHE A 76 -11.08 -3.98 1.92
CA PHE A 76 -11.74 -5.23 1.56
C PHE A 76 -10.79 -6.43 1.68
N GLN A 77 -9.56 -6.31 1.16
CA GLN A 77 -8.55 -7.35 1.32
C GLN A 77 -8.19 -7.61 2.80
N ALA A 78 -8.11 -6.53 3.60
CA ALA A 78 -7.84 -6.66 5.03
C ALA A 78 -9.01 -7.30 5.79
N GLU A 79 -10.26 -7.00 5.41
CA GLU A 79 -11.44 -7.59 6.02
C GLU A 79 -11.56 -9.10 5.70
N LEU A 80 -11.27 -9.49 4.46
CA LEU A 80 -11.19 -10.91 4.08
C LEU A 80 -10.11 -11.66 4.88
N ALA A 81 -8.96 -11.02 5.09
CA ALA A 81 -7.89 -11.60 5.92
C ALA A 81 -8.31 -11.71 7.41
N ARG A 82 -9.03 -10.70 7.94
CA ARG A 82 -9.60 -10.73 9.29
C ARG A 82 -10.63 -11.85 9.45
N GLU A 83 -11.54 -12.02 8.50
CA GLU A 83 -12.52 -13.12 8.49
C GLU A 83 -11.85 -14.49 8.46
N ALA A 84 -10.70 -14.59 7.77
CA ALA A 84 -9.86 -15.80 7.74
C ALA A 84 -8.96 -15.96 8.99
N GLY A 85 -9.01 -15.04 9.96
CA GLY A 85 -8.21 -15.09 11.19
C GLY A 85 -6.70 -14.89 10.94
N GLN A 86 -6.31 -14.18 9.87
CA GLN A 86 -4.90 -14.00 9.48
C GLN A 86 -4.28 -12.73 10.06
N PHE A 87 -4.86 -11.57 9.79
CA PHE A 87 -4.43 -10.26 10.30
C PHE A 87 -5.55 -9.22 10.14
N GLU A 88 -5.38 -8.07 10.78
CA GLU A 88 -6.27 -6.92 10.65
C GLU A 88 -5.59 -5.75 9.91
N ILE A 89 -6.38 -4.79 9.42
CA ILE A 89 -5.84 -3.59 8.77
C ILE A 89 -4.86 -2.82 9.66
N ALA A 90 -5.10 -2.81 10.97
CA ALA A 90 -4.22 -2.18 11.95
C ALA A 90 -2.79 -2.76 11.91
N ASP A 91 -2.66 -4.07 11.69
CA ASP A 91 -1.34 -4.74 11.58
C ASP A 91 -0.59 -4.27 10.34
N SER A 92 -1.29 -4.13 9.21
CA SER A 92 -0.71 -3.64 7.97
C SER A 92 -0.25 -2.19 8.09
N ILE A 93 -1.06 -1.32 8.70
CA ILE A 93 -0.74 0.09 8.94
C ILE A 93 0.46 0.22 9.90
N LYS A 94 0.46 -0.54 10.99
CA LYS A 94 1.58 -0.59 11.93
C LYS A 94 2.86 -1.04 11.24
N HIS A 95 2.79 -2.12 10.46
CA HIS A 95 3.94 -2.67 9.75
C HIS A 95 4.56 -1.65 8.77
N ILE A 96 3.74 -0.95 7.99
CA ILE A 96 4.28 0.06 7.05
C ILE A 96 4.85 1.26 7.80
N SER A 97 4.22 1.72 8.88
CA SER A 97 4.71 2.83 9.68
C SER A 97 6.07 2.52 10.30
N GLU A 98 6.23 1.37 10.94
CA GLU A 98 7.50 0.91 11.51
C GLU A 98 8.59 0.77 10.43
N LYS A 99 8.22 0.24 9.26
CA LYS A 99 9.14 0.12 8.14
C LYS A 99 9.62 1.48 7.62
N LEU A 100 8.73 2.46 7.51
CA LEU A 100 9.09 3.82 7.07
C LEU A 100 10.02 4.50 8.09
N ILE A 101 9.70 4.42 9.38
CA ILE A 101 10.55 4.96 10.46
C ILE A 101 11.95 4.35 10.40
N ARG A 102 12.04 3.04 10.32
CA ARG A 102 13.32 2.32 10.28
C ARG A 102 14.16 2.63 9.04
N ARG A 103 13.51 2.92 7.89
CA ARG A 103 14.21 3.23 6.63
C ARG A 103 14.58 4.70 6.47
N HIS A 104 14.13 5.56 7.38
CA HIS A 104 14.45 6.99 7.37
C HIS A 104 15.09 7.44 8.70
N PRO A 105 16.21 6.82 9.11
CA PRO A 105 16.87 7.18 10.38
C PRO A 105 17.29 8.65 10.41
N HIS A 106 17.65 9.22 9.27
CA HIS A 106 17.98 10.65 9.12
C HIS A 106 16.82 11.60 9.47
N VAL A 107 15.57 11.11 9.48
CA VAL A 107 14.38 11.90 9.85
C VAL A 107 13.93 11.59 11.27
N PHE A 108 13.97 10.33 11.67
CA PHE A 108 13.35 9.84 12.91
C PHE A 108 14.35 9.60 14.04
N ASP A 109 15.66 9.49 13.74
CA ASP A 109 16.74 9.28 14.72
C ASP A 109 17.80 10.36 14.57
N ALA A 110 17.59 11.49 15.25
CA ALA A 110 18.48 12.66 15.19
C ALA A 110 19.89 12.40 15.74
N GLN A 111 20.10 11.31 16.52
CA GLN A 111 21.40 11.01 17.13
C GLN A 111 22.28 10.12 16.24
N ASN A 112 21.68 9.33 15.33
CA ASN A 112 22.36 8.39 14.44
C ASN A 112 22.17 8.73 12.96
N GLY A 113 21.61 9.87 12.64
CA GLY A 113 21.36 10.33 11.27
C GLY A 113 22.68 10.71 10.57
N ASN A 114 23.43 9.73 10.06
CA ASN A 114 24.45 10.01 9.06
C ASN A 114 23.77 10.64 7.86
N GLN A 115 24.22 11.85 7.51
CA GLN A 115 23.87 12.49 6.24
C GLN A 115 24.59 11.73 5.10
N ASP A 116 24.15 10.51 4.80
CA ASP A 116 24.57 9.85 3.57
C ASP A 116 24.05 10.68 2.40
N SER A 117 24.94 11.18 1.60
CA SER A 117 24.68 12.03 0.44
C SER A 117 23.89 11.32 -0.66
N ASP A 118 23.64 10.02 -0.53
CA ASP A 118 22.87 9.21 -1.47
C ASP A 118 21.75 8.44 -0.75
N LEU A 119 20.64 9.15 -0.54
CA LEU A 119 19.43 8.60 0.11
C LEU A 119 18.84 7.38 -0.63
N ASN A 120 18.97 7.34 -1.97
CA ASN A 120 18.46 6.23 -2.77
C ASN A 120 19.28 4.94 -2.54
N MET A 121 20.60 5.08 -2.44
CA MET A 121 21.49 3.93 -2.18
C MET A 121 21.31 3.41 -0.75
N SER A 122 21.10 4.28 0.23
CA SER A 122 20.83 3.88 1.61
C SER A 122 19.49 3.14 1.74
N TRP A 123 18.46 3.57 1.01
CA TRP A 123 17.15 2.93 0.95
C TRP A 123 17.18 1.52 0.33
N GLU A 124 17.83 1.35 -0.83
CA GLU A 124 17.92 0.03 -1.47
C GLU A 124 18.78 -0.95 -0.64
N LYS A 125 19.86 -0.49 -0.01
CA LYS A 125 20.66 -1.31 0.94
C LYS A 125 19.84 -1.75 2.15
N ALA A 126 19.04 -0.85 2.75
CA ALA A 126 18.15 -1.19 3.86
C ALA A 126 17.13 -2.26 3.45
N LYS A 127 16.54 -2.11 2.26
CA LYS A 127 15.56 -3.03 1.69
C LYS A 127 16.15 -4.41 1.35
N GLN A 128 17.39 -4.47 0.87
CA GLN A 128 18.11 -5.74 0.64
C GLN A 128 18.35 -6.48 1.94
N LYS A 129 18.87 -5.77 2.96
CA LYS A 129 19.19 -6.34 4.28
C LYS A 129 17.93 -6.89 4.97
N GLU A 130 16.83 -6.17 4.93
CA GLU A 130 15.57 -6.59 5.57
C GLU A 130 14.98 -7.86 4.95
N LYS A 131 15.02 -7.97 3.63
CA LYS A 131 14.37 -9.06 2.90
C LYS A 131 15.25 -10.26 2.64
N LYS A 132 16.51 -10.27 3.14
CA LYS A 132 17.51 -11.35 2.91
C LYS A 132 17.52 -11.79 1.44
N ARG A 133 17.49 -10.83 0.52
CA ARG A 133 17.45 -11.11 -0.92
C ARG A 133 18.81 -11.62 -1.37
N GLU A 134 18.83 -12.80 -1.94
CA GLU A 134 20.06 -13.43 -2.44
C GLU A 134 20.44 -12.87 -3.81
N ASN A 135 19.45 -12.44 -4.61
CA ASN A 135 19.68 -11.94 -5.95
C ASN A 135 19.20 -10.50 -6.13
N LEU A 136 19.88 -9.74 -6.96
CA LEU A 136 19.58 -8.35 -7.28
C LEU A 136 18.14 -8.17 -7.78
N LEU A 137 17.64 -9.08 -8.61
CA LEU A 137 16.32 -9.03 -9.22
C LEU A 137 15.19 -9.53 -8.31
N ASP A 138 15.54 -10.06 -7.14
CA ASP A 138 14.54 -10.50 -6.17
C ASP A 138 13.63 -9.33 -5.77
N GLY A 139 12.33 -9.61 -5.75
CA GLY A 139 11.29 -8.65 -5.39
C GLY A 139 10.80 -7.76 -6.53
N VAL A 140 11.13 -8.07 -7.78
CA VAL A 140 10.36 -7.58 -8.93
C VAL A 140 9.15 -8.50 -9.10
N PRO A 141 7.91 -8.00 -8.94
CA PRO A 141 6.73 -8.84 -9.03
C PRO A 141 6.63 -9.51 -10.40
N LYS A 142 6.41 -10.83 -10.40
CA LYS A 142 6.32 -11.62 -11.66
C LYS A 142 5.07 -11.29 -12.48
N LYS A 143 4.04 -10.74 -11.86
CA LYS A 143 2.75 -10.38 -12.48
C LYS A 143 2.69 -8.95 -13.01
N LEU A 144 3.75 -8.15 -12.84
CA LEU A 144 3.81 -6.84 -13.49
C LEU A 144 3.64 -6.96 -15.01
N PRO A 145 2.95 -5.99 -15.66
CA PRO A 145 2.94 -5.87 -17.11
C PRO A 145 4.37 -5.89 -17.66
N ALA A 146 4.56 -6.52 -18.82
CA ALA A 146 5.89 -6.85 -19.34
C ALA A 146 6.83 -5.64 -19.45
N LEU A 147 6.34 -4.50 -19.94
CA LEU A 147 7.14 -3.27 -20.07
C LEU A 147 7.50 -2.69 -18.69
N ASN A 148 6.57 -2.64 -17.77
CA ASN A 148 6.83 -2.17 -16.40
C ASN A 148 7.83 -3.10 -15.67
N ARG A 149 7.72 -4.40 -15.92
CA ARG A 149 8.66 -5.37 -15.38
C ARG A 149 10.06 -5.20 -15.98
N ALA A 150 10.16 -5.02 -17.30
CA ALA A 150 11.43 -4.80 -17.99
C ALA A 150 12.10 -3.51 -17.47
N ARG A 151 11.38 -2.40 -17.40
CA ARG A 151 11.86 -1.15 -16.82
C ARG A 151 12.38 -1.35 -15.41
N ARG A 152 11.61 -2.04 -14.54
CA ARG A 152 12.02 -2.26 -13.15
C ARG A 152 13.26 -3.13 -13.00
N ILE A 153 13.45 -4.10 -13.90
CA ILE A 153 14.67 -4.92 -13.97
C ILE A 153 15.86 -4.05 -14.37
N GLN A 154 15.72 -3.21 -15.40
CA GLN A 154 16.79 -2.30 -15.85
C GLN A 154 17.18 -1.29 -14.76
N GLU A 155 16.21 -0.66 -14.10
CA GLU A 155 16.46 0.25 -12.97
C GLU A 155 17.27 -0.43 -11.85
N LYS A 156 16.96 -1.69 -11.54
CA LYS A 156 17.71 -2.44 -10.52
C LYS A 156 19.11 -2.82 -10.98
N ALA A 157 19.27 -3.17 -12.25
CA ALA A 157 20.58 -3.52 -12.81
C ALA A 157 21.50 -2.30 -12.94
N ALA A 158 20.97 -1.12 -13.17
CA ALA A 158 21.73 0.13 -13.27
C ALA A 158 22.29 0.62 -11.91
N ASN A 159 21.80 0.09 -10.79
CA ASN A 159 22.24 0.48 -9.44
C ASN A 159 23.34 -0.49 -8.88
N VAL A 160 24.04 -1.20 -9.73
CA VAL A 160 25.16 -2.12 -9.43
C VAL A 160 26.41 -1.66 -10.15
#